data_679bb2a6b717eaa5263b85764b26129f
#
_entry.id   679bb2a6b717eaa5263b85764b26129f
#
_cell.length_a   1.000
_cell.length_b   1.000
_cell.length_c   1.000
_cell.angle_alpha   90.00
_cell.angle_beta   90.00
_cell.angle_gamma   90.00
#
_symmetry.space_group_name_H-M   'P 1'
#
loop_
_entity.id
_entity.type
_entity.pdbx_description
1 polymer ?
#
loop_
_entity_poly.entity_id
_entity_poly.type
_entity_poly.pdbx_seq_one_letter_code
_entity_poly.pdbx_strand_id
1 'polypeptide(L)'
;MKQEKRLTIYMSLLFLIVIAAFAIVILNEEKSTILLPRVDKKLNTYLKNNYKELKNKVKTNKTIYKKDTYILKVFSKKNKNLYFLIKYKNKKITSTYKTDYLEGKTLLTKITKDLNKDISNKLDYKVNIKINTKLNNFSKKVRNKIISEDNLISFKIFDIYKEVEIDKLNTDNLYKEIKSIKKDCDSNKITPKSYNFIFTNRNDITESIEINTISEKLIEKNDLKLVISDILNKKESNILKKYNVTYKYLN
;
A
#
# COMPACT_ATOMS: atom_id res chain seq x y z
N MET A 1 -3.64 67.94 -9.53
CA MET A 1 -4.43 67.86 -8.27
C MET A 1 -5.63 66.89 -8.29
N LYS A 2 -6.58 66.95 -9.25
CA LYS A 2 -7.72 66.00 -9.27
C LYS A 2 -7.31 64.52 -9.62
N GLN A 3 -6.35 64.29 -10.50
CA GLN A 3 -5.88 62.95 -10.86
C GLN A 3 -5.07 62.28 -9.76
N GLU A 4 -4.23 63.01 -9.06
CA GLU A 4 -3.42 62.51 -7.94
C GLU A 4 -4.31 62.00 -6.79
N LYS A 5 -5.35 62.81 -6.42
CA LYS A 5 -6.32 62.38 -5.41
C LYS A 5 -7.06 61.08 -5.78
N ARG A 6 -7.41 60.90 -7.08
CA ARG A 6 -8.04 59.67 -7.55
C ARG A 6 -7.08 58.49 -7.48
N LEU A 7 -5.82 58.63 -7.89
CA LEU A 7 -4.80 57.61 -7.81
C LEU A 7 -4.57 57.14 -6.36
N THR A 8 -4.48 58.10 -5.43
CA THR A 8 -4.31 57.81 -3.99
C THR A 8 -5.49 57.03 -3.42
N ILE A 9 -6.72 57.33 -3.84
CA ILE A 9 -7.93 56.60 -3.42
C ILE A 9 -7.91 55.17 -3.96
N TYR A 10 -7.55 54.96 -5.24
CA TYR A 10 -7.45 53.60 -5.83
C TYR A 10 -6.36 52.75 -5.17
N MET A 11 -5.19 53.35 -4.88
CA MET A 11 -4.10 52.65 -4.19
C MET A 11 -4.50 52.28 -2.75
N SER A 12 -5.20 53.17 -2.03
CA SER A 12 -5.70 52.85 -0.69
C SER A 12 -6.76 51.76 -0.69
N LEU A 13 -7.63 51.74 -1.70
CA LEU A 13 -8.66 50.69 -1.85
C LEU A 13 -8.02 49.34 -2.19
N LEU A 14 -7.04 49.32 -3.09
CA LEU A 14 -6.27 48.13 -3.44
C LEU A 14 -5.53 47.55 -2.21
N PHE A 15 -4.92 48.45 -1.40
CA PHE A 15 -4.22 48.04 -0.18
C PHE A 15 -5.18 47.45 0.87
N LEU A 16 -6.37 47.99 1.02
CA LEU A 16 -7.41 47.43 1.89
C LEU A 16 -7.89 46.05 1.41
N ILE A 17 -8.03 45.85 0.11
CA ILE A 17 -8.41 44.57 -0.47
C ILE A 17 -7.32 43.51 -0.19
N VAL A 18 -6.04 43.87 -0.37
CA VAL A 18 -4.91 43.01 -0.07
C VAL A 18 -4.86 42.63 1.42
N ILE A 19 -5.03 43.61 2.32
CA ILE A 19 -5.09 43.35 3.77
C ILE A 19 -6.26 42.44 4.12
N ALA A 20 -7.44 42.66 3.56
CA ALA A 20 -8.62 41.80 3.77
C ALA A 20 -8.40 40.38 3.26
N ALA A 21 -7.77 40.20 2.11
CA ALA A 21 -7.41 38.91 1.58
C ALA A 21 -6.41 38.15 2.48
N PHE A 22 -5.37 38.84 2.96
CA PHE A 22 -4.40 38.32 3.92
C PHE A 22 -5.06 37.92 5.25
N ALA A 23 -5.94 38.78 5.78
CA ALA A 23 -6.68 38.49 7.01
C ALA A 23 -7.57 37.24 6.86
N ILE A 24 -8.22 37.03 5.71
CA ILE A 24 -9.03 35.83 5.40
C ILE A 24 -8.16 34.60 5.37
N VAL A 25 -6.96 34.67 4.78
CA VAL A 25 -6.01 33.53 4.74
C VAL A 25 -5.54 33.14 6.14
N ILE A 26 -5.11 34.14 6.93
CA ILE A 26 -4.66 33.93 8.31
C ILE A 26 -5.78 33.35 9.18
N LEU A 27 -6.99 33.91 9.12
CA LEU A 27 -8.15 33.42 9.86
C LEU A 27 -8.56 31.98 9.47
N ASN A 28 -8.37 31.58 8.22
CA ASN A 28 -8.63 30.22 7.78
C ASN A 28 -7.55 29.24 8.28
N GLU A 29 -6.28 29.64 8.31
CA GLU A 29 -5.20 28.82 8.87
C GLU A 29 -5.33 28.67 10.39
N GLU A 30 -5.62 29.75 11.12
CA GLU A 30 -5.87 29.70 12.56
C GLU A 30 -7.08 28.83 12.90
N LYS A 31 -8.19 28.94 12.16
CA LYS A 31 -9.38 28.08 12.35
C LYS A 31 -9.03 26.61 12.16
N SER A 32 -8.20 26.27 11.18
CA SER A 32 -7.77 24.88 10.94
C SER A 32 -6.94 24.34 12.10
N THR A 33 -6.02 25.15 12.65
CA THR A 33 -5.09 24.76 13.71
C THR A 33 -5.78 24.64 15.07
N ILE A 34 -6.65 25.57 15.42
CA ILE A 34 -7.37 25.60 16.70
C ILE A 34 -8.46 24.52 16.75
N LEU A 35 -9.19 24.30 15.65
CA LEU A 35 -10.30 23.32 15.62
C LEU A 35 -9.83 21.89 15.40
N LEU A 36 -8.63 21.66 14.84
CA LEU A 36 -8.14 20.35 14.49
C LEU A 36 -8.16 19.34 15.64
N PRO A 37 -7.66 19.62 16.85
CA PRO A 37 -7.68 18.68 17.98
C PRO A 37 -9.12 18.31 18.40
N ARG A 38 -10.04 19.29 18.42
CA ARG A 38 -11.44 19.08 18.76
C ARG A 38 -12.15 18.21 17.74
N VAL A 39 -11.89 18.47 16.45
CA VAL A 39 -12.47 17.66 15.35
C VAL A 39 -11.85 16.27 15.32
N ASP A 40 -10.55 16.14 15.54
CA ASP A 40 -9.87 14.84 15.63
C ASP A 40 -10.52 13.96 16.71
N LYS A 41 -10.70 14.50 17.91
CA LYS A 41 -11.42 13.80 19.00
C LYS A 41 -12.82 13.39 18.58
N LYS A 42 -13.57 14.27 17.90
CA LYS A 42 -14.93 14.00 17.41
C LYS A 42 -14.94 12.86 16.37
N LEU A 43 -14.03 12.87 15.41
CA LEU A 43 -13.93 11.83 14.38
C LEU A 43 -13.49 10.48 14.95
N ASN A 44 -12.55 10.47 15.88
CA ASN A 44 -12.14 9.26 16.59
C ASN A 44 -13.27 8.68 17.47
N THR A 45 -14.07 9.54 18.13
CA THR A 45 -15.27 9.12 18.87
C THR A 45 -16.31 8.53 17.92
N TYR A 46 -16.55 9.17 16.79
CA TYR A 46 -17.45 8.64 15.76
C TYR A 46 -16.99 7.26 15.26
N LEU A 47 -15.68 7.08 14.99
CA LEU A 47 -15.12 5.78 14.62
C LEU A 47 -15.41 4.71 15.67
N LYS A 48 -15.14 5.00 16.95
CA LYS A 48 -15.36 4.04 18.05
C LYS A 48 -16.84 3.65 18.22
N ASN A 49 -17.75 4.59 18.06
CA ASN A 49 -19.18 4.37 18.30
C ASN A 49 -19.86 3.64 17.13
N ASN A 50 -19.49 3.98 15.89
CA ASN A 50 -20.19 3.49 14.70
C ASN A 50 -19.54 2.25 14.06
N TYR A 51 -18.29 1.92 14.44
CA TYR A 51 -17.54 0.79 13.85
C TYR A 51 -16.88 -0.05 14.95
N LYS A 52 -17.69 -0.49 15.92
CA LYS A 52 -17.25 -1.30 17.08
C LYS A 52 -16.53 -2.58 16.65
N GLU A 53 -16.95 -3.18 15.53
CA GLU A 53 -16.40 -4.39 14.93
C GLU A 53 -14.96 -4.20 14.41
N LEU A 54 -14.52 -2.95 14.25
CA LEU A 54 -13.16 -2.60 13.83
C LEU A 54 -12.19 -2.40 14.99
N LYS A 55 -12.66 -2.48 16.24
CA LYS A 55 -11.82 -2.35 17.44
C LYS A 55 -10.62 -3.29 17.30
N ASN A 56 -9.42 -2.77 17.52
CA ASN A 56 -8.14 -3.48 17.38
C ASN A 56 -7.75 -3.94 15.96
N LYS A 57 -8.63 -3.82 14.95
CA LYS A 57 -8.36 -4.26 13.56
C LYS A 57 -7.84 -3.13 12.66
N VAL A 58 -8.00 -1.89 13.09
CA VAL A 58 -7.61 -0.71 12.31
C VAL A 58 -6.64 0.20 13.07
N LYS A 59 -5.96 1.06 12.31
CA LYS A 59 -5.18 2.21 12.78
C LYS A 59 -5.70 3.47 12.10
N THR A 60 -5.45 4.63 12.71
CA THR A 60 -5.77 5.94 12.15
C THR A 60 -4.51 6.75 11.91
N ASN A 61 -4.51 7.59 10.89
CA ASN A 61 -3.57 8.69 10.78
C ASN A 61 -4.06 9.90 11.59
N LYS A 62 -3.20 10.91 11.75
CA LYS A 62 -3.66 12.21 12.25
C LYS A 62 -4.71 12.78 11.30
N THR A 63 -5.74 13.43 11.85
CA THR A 63 -6.72 14.18 11.05
C THR A 63 -6.00 15.31 10.31
N ILE A 64 -6.33 15.45 9.02
CA ILE A 64 -5.83 16.56 8.18
C ILE A 64 -6.98 17.47 7.78
N TYR A 65 -6.69 18.75 7.58
CA TYR A 65 -7.62 19.72 7.03
C TYR A 65 -7.24 20.02 5.57
N LYS A 66 -8.20 19.87 4.65
CA LYS A 66 -7.99 20.11 3.23
C LYS A 66 -9.29 20.51 2.55
N LYS A 67 -9.31 21.63 1.83
CA LYS A 67 -10.49 22.11 1.06
C LYS A 67 -11.76 22.12 1.93
N ASP A 68 -11.73 22.84 3.06
CA ASP A 68 -12.83 23.01 4.03
C ASP A 68 -13.37 21.68 4.61
N THR A 69 -12.54 20.65 4.61
CA THR A 69 -12.93 19.34 5.09
C THR A 69 -11.84 18.78 6.02
N TYR A 70 -12.24 18.34 7.22
CA TYR A 70 -11.37 17.54 8.07
C TYR A 70 -11.49 16.08 7.69
N ILE A 71 -10.37 15.39 7.52
CA ILE A 71 -10.32 14.03 7.01
C ILE A 71 -9.49 13.18 7.97
N LEU A 72 -10.12 12.15 8.54
CA LEU A 72 -9.49 11.08 9.27
C LEU A 72 -9.39 9.86 8.36
N LYS A 73 -8.18 9.40 8.08
CA LYS A 73 -7.95 8.16 7.34
C LYS A 73 -7.82 6.99 8.30
N VAL A 74 -8.65 5.98 8.10
CA VAL A 74 -8.70 4.73 8.88
C VAL A 74 -8.28 3.58 7.97
N PHE A 75 -7.28 2.81 8.35
CA PHE A 75 -6.75 1.71 7.53
C PHE A 75 -6.60 0.41 8.32
N SER A 76 -6.74 -0.71 7.65
CA SER A 76 -6.58 -2.03 8.23
C SER A 76 -5.15 -2.25 8.72
N LYS A 77 -4.99 -2.82 9.93
CA LYS A 77 -3.68 -3.25 10.45
C LYS A 77 -3.06 -4.35 9.60
N LYS A 78 -3.89 -5.24 9.05
CA LYS A 78 -3.44 -6.37 8.21
C LYS A 78 -3.08 -5.94 6.78
N ASN A 79 -3.76 -4.92 6.24
CA ASN A 79 -3.52 -4.44 4.90
C ASN A 79 -3.68 -2.92 4.82
N LYS A 80 -2.57 -2.17 4.81
CA LYS A 80 -2.57 -0.69 4.74
C LYS A 80 -3.20 -0.13 3.46
N ASN A 81 -3.36 -0.95 2.42
CA ASN A 81 -4.01 -0.56 1.17
C ASN A 81 -5.54 -0.56 1.28
N LEU A 82 -6.08 -1.27 2.28
CA LEU A 82 -7.50 -1.27 2.59
C LEU A 82 -7.79 -0.18 3.64
N TYR A 83 -8.41 0.89 3.23
CA TYR A 83 -8.72 2.03 4.07
C TYR A 83 -10.05 2.68 3.70
N PHE A 84 -10.57 3.52 4.59
CA PHE A 84 -11.68 4.40 4.34
C PHE A 84 -11.44 5.77 4.98
N LEU A 85 -12.26 6.74 4.64
CA LEU A 85 -12.17 8.11 5.12
C LEU A 85 -13.40 8.44 5.95
N ILE A 86 -13.18 9.10 7.10
CA ILE A 86 -14.22 9.77 7.85
C ILE A 86 -13.98 11.27 7.65
N LYS A 87 -14.99 11.97 7.15
CA LYS A 87 -14.89 13.38 6.76
C LYS A 87 -15.84 14.21 7.63
N TYR A 88 -15.39 15.39 8.07
CA TYR A 88 -16.21 16.37 8.74
C TYR A 88 -16.20 17.66 7.95
N LYS A 89 -17.36 18.05 7.45
CA LYS A 89 -17.58 19.30 6.69
C LYS A 89 -18.96 19.83 7.01
N ASN A 90 -19.09 21.16 7.15
CA ASN A 90 -20.37 21.85 7.41
C ASN A 90 -21.18 21.19 8.54
N LYS A 91 -20.52 20.92 9.68
CA LYS A 91 -21.10 20.26 10.88
C LYS A 91 -21.59 18.82 10.65
N LYS A 92 -21.42 18.23 9.45
CA LYS A 92 -21.84 16.85 9.12
C LYS A 92 -20.64 15.92 9.09
N ILE A 93 -20.84 14.66 9.57
CA ILE A 93 -19.85 13.59 9.43
C ILE A 93 -20.34 12.65 8.33
N THR A 94 -19.44 12.29 7.41
CA THR A 94 -19.66 11.29 6.37
C THR A 94 -18.55 10.26 6.38
N SER A 95 -18.82 9.07 5.89
CA SER A 95 -17.82 8.00 5.84
C SER A 95 -17.89 7.23 4.53
N THR A 96 -16.74 6.82 4.03
CA THR A 96 -16.63 5.92 2.86
C THR A 96 -16.45 4.46 3.27
N TYR A 97 -16.81 4.09 4.52
CA TYR A 97 -16.63 2.75 5.06
C TYR A 97 -17.27 1.66 4.20
N LYS A 98 -18.54 1.85 3.81
CA LYS A 98 -19.27 0.87 2.99
C LYS A 98 -18.60 0.67 1.63
N THR A 99 -18.34 1.75 0.92
CA THR A 99 -17.84 1.73 -0.47
C THR A 99 -16.35 1.39 -0.57
N ASP A 100 -15.52 1.92 0.33
CA ASP A 100 -14.08 1.80 0.21
C ASP A 100 -13.53 0.62 1.02
N TYR A 101 -14.10 0.34 2.20
CA TYR A 101 -13.59 -0.69 3.08
C TYR A 101 -14.30 -2.03 2.91
N LEU A 102 -15.63 -2.08 3.01
CA LEU A 102 -16.39 -3.33 2.92
C LEU A 102 -16.36 -3.90 1.50
N GLU A 103 -16.71 -3.10 0.50
CA GLU A 103 -16.69 -3.54 -0.89
C GLU A 103 -15.25 -3.85 -1.34
N GLY A 104 -14.28 -3.00 -0.95
CA GLY A 104 -12.86 -3.25 -1.21
C GLY A 104 -12.34 -4.53 -0.57
N LYS A 105 -12.77 -4.86 0.67
CA LYS A 105 -12.41 -6.11 1.35
C LYS A 105 -12.97 -7.33 0.64
N THR A 106 -14.26 -7.28 0.27
CA THR A 106 -14.93 -8.38 -0.44
C THR A 106 -14.27 -8.63 -1.80
N LEU A 107 -14.02 -7.56 -2.55
CA LEU A 107 -13.34 -7.62 -3.84
C LEU A 107 -11.93 -8.20 -3.70
N LEU A 108 -11.14 -7.70 -2.74
CA LEU A 108 -9.78 -8.19 -2.48
C LEU A 108 -9.78 -9.69 -2.16
N THR A 109 -10.70 -10.15 -1.32
CA THR A 109 -10.81 -11.55 -0.95
C THR A 109 -11.14 -12.42 -2.16
N LYS A 110 -12.10 -11.99 -2.98
CA LYS A 110 -12.49 -12.70 -4.21
C LYS A 110 -11.34 -12.78 -5.19
N ILE A 111 -10.74 -11.65 -5.56
CA ILE A 111 -9.61 -11.59 -6.49
C ILE A 111 -8.44 -12.45 -6.00
N THR A 112 -8.10 -12.39 -4.71
CA THR A 112 -7.00 -13.18 -4.14
C THR A 112 -7.29 -14.67 -4.27
N LYS A 113 -8.53 -15.11 -3.98
CA LYS A 113 -8.96 -16.51 -4.07
C LYS A 113 -8.90 -17.00 -5.52
N ASP A 114 -9.44 -16.23 -6.45
CA ASP A 114 -9.49 -16.59 -7.87
C ASP A 114 -8.06 -16.66 -8.44
N LEU A 115 -7.21 -15.65 -8.18
CA LEU A 115 -5.81 -15.67 -8.60
C LEU A 115 -5.01 -16.84 -8.01
N ASN A 116 -5.20 -17.15 -6.72
CA ASN A 116 -4.52 -18.30 -6.10
C ASN A 116 -4.86 -19.61 -6.84
N LYS A 117 -6.14 -19.80 -7.15
CA LYS A 117 -6.60 -20.98 -7.88
C LYS A 117 -6.01 -21.03 -9.28
N ASP A 118 -6.16 -19.95 -10.04
CA ASP A 118 -5.75 -19.89 -11.45
C ASP A 118 -4.23 -20.03 -11.61
N ILE A 119 -3.46 -19.36 -10.78
CA ILE A 119 -1.98 -19.40 -10.83
C ILE A 119 -1.48 -20.78 -10.36
N SER A 120 -2.04 -21.33 -9.26
CA SER A 120 -1.64 -22.66 -8.80
C SER A 120 -1.95 -23.75 -9.84
N ASN A 121 -3.09 -23.64 -10.53
CA ASN A 121 -3.43 -24.57 -11.61
C ASN A 121 -2.47 -24.45 -12.82
N LYS A 122 -2.05 -23.23 -13.17
CA LYS A 122 -1.11 -23.00 -14.28
C LYS A 122 0.32 -23.44 -13.98
N LEU A 123 0.74 -23.32 -12.72
CA LEU A 123 2.08 -23.69 -12.28
C LEU A 123 2.19 -25.16 -11.87
N ASP A 124 1.07 -25.87 -11.73
CA ASP A 124 0.99 -27.24 -11.23
C ASP A 124 1.60 -27.45 -9.82
N TYR A 125 1.64 -26.36 -9.04
CA TYR A 125 2.01 -26.37 -7.62
C TYR A 125 1.37 -25.22 -6.85
N LYS A 126 1.24 -25.40 -5.53
CA LYS A 126 0.61 -24.40 -4.66
C LYS A 126 1.48 -23.17 -4.49
N VAL A 127 0.86 -22.01 -4.68
CA VAL A 127 1.41 -20.71 -4.32
C VAL A 127 0.39 -19.92 -3.51
N ASN A 128 0.86 -18.96 -2.73
CA ASN A 128 0.02 -17.98 -2.05
C ASN A 128 0.20 -16.62 -2.71
N ILE A 129 -0.90 -15.93 -2.94
CA ILE A 129 -0.92 -14.61 -3.60
C ILE A 129 -1.27 -13.53 -2.59
N LYS A 130 -0.54 -12.44 -2.64
CA LYS A 130 -0.86 -11.23 -1.89
C LYS A 130 -1.01 -10.04 -2.83
N ILE A 131 -2.19 -9.46 -2.86
CA ILE A 131 -2.44 -8.26 -3.66
C ILE A 131 -1.72 -7.07 -3.02
N ASN A 132 -0.78 -6.48 -3.76
CA ASN A 132 0.08 -5.39 -3.30
C ASN A 132 -0.27 -4.05 -3.95
N THR A 133 -1.55 -3.84 -4.25
CA THR A 133 -1.98 -2.61 -4.91
C THR A 133 -3.11 -1.92 -4.13
N LYS A 134 -3.20 -0.59 -4.27
CA LYS A 134 -4.26 0.20 -3.64
C LYS A 134 -5.53 0.08 -4.46
N LEU A 135 -6.44 -0.82 -4.09
CA LEU A 135 -7.70 -1.00 -4.80
C LEU A 135 -8.51 0.29 -4.93
N ASN A 136 -8.38 1.20 -3.95
CA ASN A 136 -9.06 2.50 -3.98
C ASN A 136 -8.49 3.47 -5.02
N ASN A 137 -7.32 3.20 -5.59
CA ASN A 137 -6.75 3.99 -6.68
C ASN A 137 -7.32 3.59 -8.05
N PHE A 138 -8.03 2.46 -8.12
CA PHE A 138 -8.71 2.06 -9.35
C PHE A 138 -10.03 2.83 -9.49
N SER A 139 -10.24 3.45 -10.63
CA SER A 139 -11.56 3.96 -10.99
C SER A 139 -12.56 2.79 -10.98
N LYS A 140 -13.85 3.07 -10.77
CA LYS A 140 -14.91 2.05 -10.81
C LYS A 140 -14.84 1.23 -12.12
N LYS A 141 -14.49 1.87 -13.24
CA LYS A 141 -14.29 1.24 -14.55
C LYS A 141 -13.14 0.24 -14.55
N VAL A 142 -11.98 0.60 -13.94
CA VAL A 142 -10.81 -0.29 -13.82
C VAL A 142 -11.09 -1.43 -12.85
N ARG A 143 -11.79 -1.17 -11.73
CA ARG A 143 -12.24 -2.23 -10.81
C ARG A 143 -13.13 -3.26 -11.52
N ASN A 144 -14.09 -2.81 -12.30
CA ASN A 144 -14.97 -3.70 -13.07
C ASN A 144 -14.19 -4.48 -14.14
N LYS A 145 -13.22 -3.83 -14.80
CA LYS A 145 -12.35 -4.45 -15.79
C LYS A 145 -11.46 -5.54 -15.18
N ILE A 146 -10.88 -5.30 -14.00
CA ILE A 146 -10.10 -6.28 -13.24
C ILE A 146 -10.96 -7.49 -12.83
N ILE A 147 -12.26 -7.31 -12.60
CA ILE A 147 -13.18 -8.39 -12.21
C ILE A 147 -13.65 -9.22 -13.41
N SER A 148 -13.74 -8.60 -14.61
CA SER A 148 -14.32 -9.20 -15.80
C SER A 148 -13.31 -9.80 -16.78
N GLU A 149 -12.01 -9.57 -16.60
CA GLU A 149 -10.98 -10.04 -17.51
C GLU A 149 -10.24 -11.24 -16.95
N ASP A 150 -10.14 -12.31 -17.76
CA ASP A 150 -9.35 -13.54 -17.52
C ASP A 150 -7.83 -13.32 -17.44
N ASN A 151 -7.37 -12.07 -17.43
CA ASN A 151 -5.97 -11.66 -17.55
C ASN A 151 -5.38 -10.98 -16.33
N LEU A 152 -5.93 -11.20 -15.13
CA LEU A 152 -5.39 -10.64 -13.87
C LEU A 152 -3.92 -11.03 -13.61
N ILE A 153 -3.51 -12.18 -14.11
CA ILE A 153 -2.14 -12.72 -13.99
C ILE A 153 -1.09 -11.90 -14.77
N SER A 154 -1.51 -11.11 -15.77
CA SER A 154 -0.60 -10.23 -16.54
C SER A 154 -0.38 -8.86 -15.89
N PHE A 155 -1.11 -8.53 -14.83
CA PHE A 155 -0.95 -7.26 -14.13
C PHE A 155 0.02 -7.41 -12.94
N LYS A 156 1.05 -6.58 -12.85
CA LYS A 156 2.00 -6.52 -11.71
C LYS A 156 1.34 -5.97 -10.42
N ILE A 157 0.21 -6.56 -10.01
CA ILE A 157 -0.59 -6.12 -8.85
C ILE A 157 -0.46 -7.02 -7.63
N PHE A 158 0.20 -8.15 -7.78
CA PHE A 158 0.32 -9.17 -6.74
C PHE A 158 1.76 -9.64 -6.54
N ASP A 159 2.03 -10.14 -5.36
CA ASP A 159 3.25 -10.84 -5.02
C ASP A 159 2.96 -12.34 -4.93
N ILE A 160 3.88 -13.18 -5.39
CA ILE A 160 3.85 -14.63 -5.20
C ILE A 160 4.60 -14.97 -3.92
N TYR A 161 4.02 -15.87 -3.11
CA TYR A 161 4.65 -16.51 -1.96
C TYR A 161 4.73 -18.00 -2.21
N LYS A 162 5.93 -18.56 -2.17
CA LYS A 162 6.18 -19.99 -2.37
C LYS A 162 6.99 -20.54 -1.19
N GLU A 163 6.49 -21.61 -0.61
CA GLU A 163 7.24 -22.44 0.33
C GLU A 163 7.99 -23.51 -0.48
N VAL A 164 9.28 -23.67 -0.22
CA VAL A 164 10.19 -24.56 -0.94
C VAL A 164 11.00 -25.35 0.06
N GLU A 165 10.88 -26.67 -0.01
CA GLU A 165 11.75 -27.58 0.72
C GLU A 165 12.97 -27.92 -0.13
N ILE A 166 14.15 -27.77 0.44
CA ILE A 166 15.45 -28.05 -0.21
C ILE A 166 16.33 -28.89 0.71
N ASP A 167 17.22 -29.67 0.13
CA ASP A 167 18.08 -30.57 0.91
C ASP A 167 19.14 -29.85 1.73
N LYS A 168 19.52 -28.63 1.32
CA LYS A 168 20.49 -27.78 2.01
C LYS A 168 20.30 -26.32 1.68
N LEU A 169 20.27 -25.47 2.70
CA LEU A 169 20.27 -24.00 2.56
C LEU A 169 21.66 -23.52 2.10
N ASN A 170 21.84 -23.42 0.78
CA ASN A 170 23.06 -22.84 0.19
C ASN A 170 22.71 -21.95 -1.02
N THR A 171 23.67 -21.15 -1.44
CA THR A 171 23.48 -20.14 -2.50
C THR A 171 22.99 -20.78 -3.82
N ASP A 172 23.54 -21.93 -4.20
CA ASP A 172 23.22 -22.52 -5.49
C ASP A 172 21.82 -23.14 -5.52
N ASN A 173 21.39 -23.80 -4.44
CA ASN A 173 20.06 -24.38 -4.33
C ASN A 173 18.99 -23.27 -4.34
N LEU A 174 19.14 -22.25 -3.49
CA LEU A 174 18.21 -21.11 -3.48
C LEU A 174 18.15 -20.41 -4.84
N TYR A 175 19.30 -20.17 -5.45
CA TYR A 175 19.39 -19.56 -6.78
C TYR A 175 18.66 -20.36 -7.84
N LYS A 176 18.88 -21.68 -7.90
CA LYS A 176 18.23 -22.59 -8.86
C LYS A 176 16.71 -22.55 -8.71
N GLU A 177 16.21 -22.68 -7.47
CA GLU A 177 14.78 -22.66 -7.20
C GLU A 177 14.12 -21.34 -7.59
N ILE A 178 14.71 -20.20 -7.22
CA ILE A 178 14.20 -18.88 -7.60
C ILE A 178 14.13 -18.74 -9.13
N LYS A 179 15.17 -19.15 -9.83
CA LYS A 179 15.22 -19.11 -11.31
C LYS A 179 14.20 -20.04 -11.95
N SER A 180 14.01 -21.25 -11.41
CA SER A 180 13.01 -22.22 -11.90
C SER A 180 11.61 -21.63 -11.80
N ILE A 181 11.23 -21.11 -10.63
CA ILE A 181 9.91 -20.52 -10.41
C ILE A 181 9.67 -19.27 -11.32
N LYS A 182 10.69 -18.46 -11.53
CA LYS A 182 10.61 -17.36 -12.51
C LYS A 182 10.35 -17.87 -13.92
N LYS A 183 11.08 -18.92 -14.35
CA LYS A 183 10.91 -19.56 -15.66
C LYS A 183 9.50 -20.12 -15.83
N ASP A 184 8.96 -20.80 -14.81
CA ASP A 184 7.59 -21.33 -14.82
C ASP A 184 6.55 -20.22 -14.96
N CYS A 185 6.74 -19.11 -14.21
CA CYS A 185 5.91 -17.93 -14.34
C CYS A 185 5.94 -17.33 -15.74
N ASP A 186 7.12 -17.20 -16.34
CA ASP A 186 7.29 -16.64 -17.69
C ASP A 186 6.62 -17.53 -18.75
N SER A 187 6.84 -18.85 -18.66
CA SER A 187 6.23 -19.84 -19.57
C SER A 187 4.70 -19.78 -19.54
N ASN A 188 4.12 -19.47 -18.39
CA ASN A 188 2.68 -19.35 -18.18
C ASN A 188 2.15 -17.90 -18.28
N LYS A 189 3.00 -16.95 -18.71
CA LYS A 189 2.65 -15.50 -18.82
C LYS A 189 2.17 -14.89 -17.50
N ILE A 190 2.69 -15.36 -16.37
CA ILE A 190 2.38 -14.86 -15.04
C ILE A 190 3.40 -13.79 -14.68
N THR A 191 2.96 -12.55 -14.43
CA THR A 191 3.83 -11.40 -14.15
C THR A 191 3.59 -10.85 -12.74
N PRO A 192 4.16 -11.44 -11.68
CA PRO A 192 4.04 -10.90 -10.34
C PRO A 192 4.84 -9.60 -10.20
N LYS A 193 4.47 -8.81 -9.20
CA LYS A 193 5.22 -7.62 -8.82
C LYS A 193 6.53 -7.99 -8.12
N SER A 194 6.48 -8.99 -7.25
CA SER A 194 7.65 -9.56 -6.58
C SER A 194 7.42 -11.03 -6.21
N TYR A 195 8.52 -11.71 -5.95
CA TYR A 195 8.55 -13.07 -5.45
C TYR A 195 9.00 -13.06 -3.99
N ASN A 196 8.37 -13.92 -3.18
CA ASN A 196 8.71 -14.11 -1.78
C ASN A 196 8.79 -15.62 -1.54
N PHE A 197 9.80 -16.05 -0.83
CA PHE A 197 10.09 -17.46 -0.60
C PHE A 197 10.26 -17.76 0.87
N ILE A 198 9.78 -18.92 1.28
CA ILE A 198 10.19 -19.56 2.52
C ILE A 198 10.92 -20.83 2.12
N PHE A 199 12.23 -20.87 2.34
CA PHE A 199 13.05 -22.06 2.13
C PHE A 199 13.22 -22.78 3.45
N THR A 200 12.93 -24.07 3.46
CA THR A 200 13.10 -24.96 4.62
C THR A 200 14.07 -26.08 4.25
N ASN A 201 15.05 -26.31 5.10
CA ASN A 201 15.96 -27.46 4.96
C ASN A 201 15.18 -28.74 5.26
N ARG A 202 15.06 -29.64 4.27
CA ARG A 202 14.34 -30.90 4.42
C ARG A 202 14.96 -31.83 5.47
N ASN A 203 16.28 -31.74 5.63
CA ASN A 203 17.04 -32.57 6.58
C ASN A 203 17.07 -31.96 7.99
N ASP A 204 16.78 -30.65 8.11
CA ASP A 204 16.67 -29.96 9.38
C ASP A 204 15.59 -28.85 9.28
N ILE A 205 14.37 -29.20 9.68
CA ILE A 205 13.20 -28.30 9.61
C ILE A 205 13.33 -27.05 10.50
N THR A 206 14.29 -27.04 11.43
CA THR A 206 14.58 -25.83 12.23
C THR A 206 15.37 -24.81 11.44
N GLU A 207 16.02 -25.20 10.35
CA GLU A 207 16.68 -24.31 9.43
C GLU A 207 15.69 -23.82 8.36
N SER A 208 15.09 -22.67 8.57
CA SER A 208 14.22 -22.02 7.59
C SER A 208 14.56 -20.55 7.41
N ILE A 209 14.40 -20.06 6.19
CA ILE A 209 14.64 -18.66 5.85
C ILE A 209 13.52 -18.10 4.98
N GLU A 210 12.97 -16.97 5.38
CA GLU A 210 12.03 -16.17 4.59
C GLU A 210 12.80 -15.08 3.85
N ILE A 211 12.66 -15.01 2.53
CA ILE A 211 13.25 -13.97 1.68
C ILE A 211 12.10 -13.25 0.96
N ASN A 212 12.03 -11.95 1.11
CA ASN A 212 10.94 -11.13 0.60
C ASN A 212 11.40 -10.10 -0.42
N THR A 213 10.49 -9.73 -1.31
CA THR A 213 10.64 -8.62 -2.26
C THR A 213 11.69 -8.87 -3.34
N ILE A 214 11.87 -10.11 -3.77
CA ILE A 214 12.73 -10.43 -4.91
C ILE A 214 12.03 -9.94 -6.18
N SER A 215 12.57 -8.91 -6.81
CA SER A 215 12.03 -8.36 -8.06
C SER A 215 12.50 -9.14 -9.28
N GLU A 216 11.71 -9.11 -10.36
CA GLU A 216 12.09 -9.65 -11.67
C GLU A 216 13.48 -9.13 -12.11
N LYS A 217 13.69 -7.82 -11.98
CA LYS A 217 14.96 -7.16 -12.31
C LYS A 217 16.16 -7.76 -11.55
N LEU A 218 16.00 -8.17 -10.29
CA LEU A 218 17.06 -8.80 -9.51
C LEU A 218 17.33 -10.22 -10.03
N ILE A 219 16.26 -10.98 -10.36
CA ILE A 219 16.40 -12.36 -10.86
C ILE A 219 17.13 -12.41 -12.22
N GLU A 220 16.90 -11.43 -13.08
CA GLU A 220 17.53 -11.33 -14.40
C GLU A 220 19.01 -10.93 -14.35
N LYS A 221 19.41 -10.23 -13.28
CA LYS A 221 20.80 -9.80 -13.11
C LYS A 221 21.65 -10.84 -12.39
N ASN A 222 22.95 -10.82 -12.62
CA ASN A 222 23.90 -11.66 -11.88
C ASN A 222 23.99 -11.32 -10.39
N ASP A 223 23.37 -10.22 -9.97
CA ASP A 223 23.33 -9.75 -8.58
C ASP A 223 22.55 -10.72 -7.64
N LEU A 224 21.68 -11.59 -8.17
CA LEU A 224 20.87 -12.50 -7.33
C LEU A 224 21.71 -13.46 -6.49
N LYS A 225 22.78 -14.04 -7.06
CA LYS A 225 23.70 -14.92 -6.30
C LYS A 225 24.40 -14.18 -5.16
N LEU A 226 24.82 -12.94 -5.40
CA LEU A 226 25.44 -12.09 -4.35
C LEU A 226 24.45 -11.77 -3.24
N VAL A 227 23.22 -11.41 -3.60
CA VAL A 227 22.12 -11.15 -2.63
C VAL A 227 21.89 -12.39 -1.75
N ILE A 228 21.76 -13.57 -2.35
CA ILE A 228 21.54 -14.82 -1.61
C ILE A 228 22.75 -15.13 -0.71
N SER A 229 23.96 -14.98 -1.21
CA SER A 229 25.18 -15.17 -0.42
C SER A 229 25.25 -14.25 0.80
N ASP A 230 24.92 -12.95 0.61
CA ASP A 230 24.91 -11.99 1.71
C ASP A 230 23.85 -12.34 2.76
N ILE A 231 22.68 -12.79 2.32
CA ILE A 231 21.59 -13.26 3.21
C ILE A 231 22.06 -14.45 4.05
N LEU A 232 22.62 -15.50 3.41
CA LEU A 232 23.05 -16.71 4.10
C LEU A 232 24.22 -16.45 5.06
N ASN A 233 25.07 -15.46 4.76
CA ASN A 233 26.13 -15.01 5.63
C ASN A 233 25.70 -13.97 6.68
N LYS A 234 24.39 -13.68 6.77
CA LYS A 234 23.79 -12.67 7.69
C LYS A 234 24.43 -11.28 7.55
N LYS A 235 24.85 -10.91 6.34
CA LYS A 235 25.48 -9.62 6.05
C LYS A 235 24.43 -8.56 5.72
N GLU A 236 24.49 -7.42 6.38
CA GLU A 236 23.82 -6.20 5.88
C GLU A 236 24.67 -5.62 4.75
N SER A 237 24.13 -5.60 3.53
CA SER A 237 24.87 -5.11 2.37
C SER A 237 24.11 -4.03 1.61
N ASN A 238 24.85 -3.19 0.89
CA ASN A 238 24.24 -2.16 0.04
C ASN A 238 23.43 -2.77 -1.11
N ILE A 239 23.73 -4.01 -1.51
CA ILE A 239 22.99 -4.69 -2.57
C ILE A 239 21.58 -5.09 -2.12
N LEU A 240 21.41 -5.53 -0.86
CA LEU A 240 20.10 -5.80 -0.26
C LEU A 240 19.25 -4.51 -0.22
N LYS A 241 19.84 -3.40 0.21
CA LYS A 241 19.18 -2.07 0.23
C LYS A 241 18.83 -1.58 -1.17
N LYS A 242 19.73 -1.75 -2.14
CA LYS A 242 19.52 -1.38 -3.56
C LYS A 242 18.27 -2.04 -4.17
N TYR A 243 18.01 -3.30 -3.82
CA TYR A 243 16.88 -4.07 -4.34
C TYR A 243 15.69 -4.14 -3.39
N ASN A 244 15.75 -3.52 -2.21
CA ASN A 244 14.75 -3.60 -1.13
C ASN A 244 14.42 -5.05 -0.72
N VAL A 245 15.41 -5.94 -0.78
CA VAL A 245 15.25 -7.33 -0.34
C VAL A 245 15.32 -7.37 1.18
N THR A 246 14.38 -8.06 1.79
CA THR A 246 14.35 -8.31 3.24
C THR A 246 14.35 -9.81 3.51
N TYR A 247 14.93 -10.22 4.61
CA TYR A 247 14.97 -11.62 5.00
C TYR A 247 14.78 -11.79 6.50
N LYS A 248 14.37 -12.99 6.90
CA LYS A 248 14.23 -13.38 8.30
C LYS A 248 14.53 -14.88 8.43
N TYR A 249 15.38 -15.24 9.36
CA TYR A 249 15.51 -16.64 9.80
C TYR A 249 14.29 -17.01 10.66
N LEU A 250 13.68 -18.14 10.35
CA LEU A 250 12.52 -18.67 11.07
C LEU A 250 13.07 -19.83 11.93
N ASN A 251 13.30 -19.54 13.22
CA ASN A 251 13.71 -20.54 14.20
C ASN A 251 12.48 -21.08 14.91
#